data_f5b67e4d69f96f33fb89b1c4237ffb22
#
_entry.id   f5b67e4d69f96f33fb89b1c4237ffb22
#
_cell.length_a   1.000
_cell.length_b   1.000
_cell.length_c   1.000
_cell.angle_alpha   90.00
_cell.angle_beta   90.00
_cell.angle_gamma   90.00
#
_symmetry.space_group_name_H-M   'P 1'
#
loop_
_entity.id
_entity.type
_entity.pdbx_description
1 polymer ?
#
loop_
_entity_poly.entity_id
_entity_poly.type
_entity_poly.pdbx_seq_one_letter_code
_entity_poly.pdbx_strand_id
1 'polypeptide(L)'
;MAFSLTVPLTRIAVAAGHLSALFVGSARAVVAAAIAALALLVTRSHRPTGGQWISVGIVAAGAVLGFPVLTSFALTQTHASHGAVVIALLPATTAVVSVLRTGERPAVTFWCAAVAGAIAAVAFAAVHAGGVGRLQPADGLLFAAVLVCAIAYAEGGVLARSLGAWQTISWALVAAAPIMAALASYAMVSQPPAGTLTEWASFAYLCVVSMFLGFVAWYRGLAIGPLAQVSQIQLAQPILSIGWAALLLHEPITAATVIGGTAVIACALLAVRSRVRRPALPTSSRRAC
;
A
#
# COMPACT_ATOMS: atom_id res chain seq x y z
N MET A 1 -4.65 11.52 3.20
CA MET A 1 -3.89 12.60 2.56
C MET A 1 -2.44 12.20 2.28
N ALA A 2 -1.61 11.82 3.28
CA ALA A 2 -0.18 11.52 3.07
C ALA A 2 0.11 10.48 1.96
N PHE A 3 -0.64 9.40 1.91
CA PHE A 3 -0.43 8.37 0.88
C PHE A 3 -0.87 8.78 -0.53
N SER A 4 -1.72 9.80 -0.70
CA SER A 4 -2.16 10.20 -2.04
C SER A 4 -1.05 10.84 -2.88
N LEU A 5 -0.04 11.41 -2.24
CA LEU A 5 1.16 11.94 -2.90
C LEU A 5 2.21 10.86 -3.20
N THR A 6 2.09 9.64 -2.63
CA THR A 6 3.11 8.59 -2.81
C THR A 6 3.29 8.24 -4.29
N VAL A 7 2.22 8.03 -5.04
CA VAL A 7 2.29 7.64 -6.46
C VAL A 7 2.87 8.76 -7.33
N PRO A 8 2.33 10.01 -7.28
CA PRO A 8 2.89 11.12 -8.05
C PRO A 8 4.36 11.41 -7.72
N LEU A 9 4.73 11.46 -6.44
CA LEU A 9 6.11 11.74 -6.04
C LEU A 9 7.06 10.57 -6.36
N THR A 10 6.60 9.32 -6.31
CA THR A 10 7.40 8.19 -6.82
C THR A 10 7.64 8.35 -8.31
N ARG A 11 6.62 8.72 -9.10
CA ARG A 11 6.76 8.97 -10.53
C ARG A 11 7.75 10.10 -10.80
N ILE A 12 7.66 11.23 -10.09
CA ILE A 12 8.64 12.33 -10.20
C ILE A 12 10.06 11.82 -9.93
N ALA A 13 10.25 11.05 -8.87
CA ALA A 13 11.57 10.57 -8.47
C ALA A 13 12.22 9.62 -9.49
N VAL A 14 11.41 8.80 -10.21
CA VAL A 14 11.96 7.75 -11.09
C VAL A 14 11.83 8.02 -12.59
N ALA A 15 11.02 9.00 -13.00
CA ALA A 15 10.64 9.18 -14.40
C ALA A 15 11.81 9.55 -15.31
N ALA A 16 12.71 10.42 -14.86
CA ALA A 16 13.86 10.88 -15.63
C ALA A 16 15.04 9.88 -15.60
N GLY A 17 14.97 8.87 -14.72
CA GLY A 17 16.04 7.87 -14.59
C GLY A 17 17.27 8.35 -13.83
N HIS A 18 17.30 9.58 -13.30
CA HIS A 18 18.41 10.08 -12.49
C HIS A 18 18.50 9.37 -11.14
N LEU A 19 17.34 9.02 -10.57
CA LEU A 19 17.24 8.13 -9.42
C LEU A 19 16.67 6.79 -9.90
N SER A 20 17.44 5.71 -9.80
CA SER A 20 16.94 4.41 -10.24
C SER A 20 15.72 3.94 -9.42
N ALA A 21 14.82 3.19 -10.06
CA ALA A 21 13.64 2.64 -9.39
C ALA A 21 14.01 1.77 -8.18
N LEU A 22 15.09 1.01 -8.31
CA LEU A 22 15.60 0.18 -7.22
C LEU A 22 16.10 1.05 -6.06
N PHE A 23 16.82 2.13 -6.36
CA PHE A 23 17.27 3.08 -5.34
C PHE A 23 16.09 3.73 -4.61
N VAL A 24 15.14 4.31 -5.36
CA VAL A 24 13.97 4.96 -4.75
C VAL A 24 13.12 3.96 -3.96
N GLY A 25 12.92 2.75 -4.48
CA GLY A 25 12.16 1.70 -3.81
C GLY A 25 12.79 1.21 -2.52
N SER A 26 14.12 1.06 -2.48
CA SER A 26 14.84 0.49 -1.34
C SER A 26 15.36 1.55 -0.36
N ALA A 27 16.02 2.60 -0.82
CA ALA A 27 16.64 3.60 0.04
C ALA A 27 15.63 4.37 0.91
N ARG A 28 14.39 4.60 0.42
CA ARG A 28 13.34 5.20 1.26
C ARG A 28 13.03 4.37 2.50
N ALA A 29 13.10 3.05 2.39
CA ALA A 29 12.88 2.16 3.52
C ALA A 29 14.07 2.16 4.49
N VAL A 30 15.30 2.29 3.98
CA VAL A 30 16.52 2.41 4.82
C VAL A 30 16.47 3.68 5.66
N VAL A 31 16.15 4.83 5.05
CA VAL A 31 16.02 6.10 5.78
C VAL A 31 14.89 6.01 6.81
N ALA A 32 13.73 5.48 6.44
CA ALA A 32 12.64 5.27 7.37
C ALA A 32 13.00 4.30 8.51
N ALA A 33 13.77 3.24 8.21
CA ALA A 33 14.25 2.29 9.21
C ALA A 33 15.22 2.93 10.20
N ALA A 34 16.09 3.84 9.76
CA ALA A 34 16.98 4.59 10.65
C ALA A 34 16.17 5.47 11.63
N ILE A 35 15.14 6.18 11.13
CA ILE A 35 14.22 6.96 11.96
C ILE A 35 13.47 6.05 12.95
N ALA A 36 12.95 4.93 12.47
CA ALA A 36 12.22 3.96 13.27
C ALA A 36 13.11 3.34 14.36
N ALA A 37 14.35 2.96 14.02
CA ALA A 37 15.31 2.40 14.97
C ALA A 37 15.63 3.42 16.08
N LEU A 38 15.89 4.68 15.71
CA LEU A 38 16.13 5.74 16.67
C LEU A 38 14.93 5.93 17.61
N ALA A 39 13.69 5.98 17.04
CA ALA A 39 12.48 6.10 17.83
C ALA A 39 12.30 4.92 18.80
N LEU A 40 12.53 3.67 18.36
CA LEU A 40 12.45 2.49 19.20
C LEU A 40 13.49 2.49 20.33
N LEU A 41 14.71 2.95 20.06
CA LEU A 41 15.79 3.05 21.04
C LEU A 41 15.49 4.12 22.09
N VAL A 42 15.09 5.32 21.66
CA VAL A 42 14.79 6.44 22.58
C VAL A 42 13.60 6.13 23.47
N THR A 43 12.57 5.51 22.93
CA THR A 43 11.35 5.16 23.69
C THR A 43 11.49 3.85 24.46
N ARG A 44 12.60 3.13 24.33
CA ARG A 44 12.84 1.80 24.92
C ARG A 44 11.67 0.84 24.68
N SER A 45 11.13 0.85 23.49
CA SER A 45 9.94 0.08 23.12
C SER A 45 10.18 -1.44 23.24
N HIS A 46 9.17 -2.15 23.69
CA HIS A 46 9.21 -3.61 23.82
C HIS A 46 9.46 -4.27 22.46
N ARG A 47 10.22 -5.35 22.48
CA ARG A 47 10.46 -6.18 21.28
C ARG A 47 9.24 -7.05 21.01
N PRO A 48 8.96 -7.33 19.72
CA PRO A 48 7.94 -8.33 19.37
C PRO A 48 8.24 -9.68 20.02
N THR A 49 7.21 -10.39 20.44
CA THR A 49 7.32 -11.71 21.07
C THR A 49 6.96 -12.82 20.09
N GLY A 50 7.58 -13.98 20.19
CA GLY A 50 7.21 -15.23 19.50
C GLY A 50 6.55 -15.04 18.12
N GLY A 51 5.25 -15.34 18.05
CA GLY A 51 4.47 -15.28 16.79
C GLY A 51 4.33 -13.87 16.20
N GLN A 52 4.53 -12.79 16.97
CA GLN A 52 4.48 -11.43 16.42
C GLN A 52 5.60 -11.17 15.41
N TRP A 53 6.73 -11.87 15.49
CA TRP A 53 7.80 -11.76 14.51
C TRP A 53 7.39 -12.25 13.11
N ILE A 54 6.50 -13.25 13.03
CA ILE A 54 5.95 -13.72 11.75
C ILE A 54 5.11 -12.60 11.14
N SER A 55 4.24 -11.97 11.93
CA SER A 55 3.42 -10.83 11.48
C SER A 55 4.30 -9.63 11.08
N VAL A 56 5.35 -9.32 11.85
CA VAL A 56 6.34 -8.29 11.49
C VAL A 56 7.00 -8.64 10.15
N GLY A 57 7.39 -9.89 9.93
CA GLY A 57 7.96 -10.36 8.67
C GLY A 57 7.01 -10.19 7.48
N ILE A 58 5.73 -10.50 7.64
CA ILE A 58 4.70 -10.31 6.61
C ILE A 58 4.53 -8.82 6.28
N VAL A 59 4.45 -7.96 7.30
CA VAL A 59 4.36 -6.51 7.11
C VAL A 59 5.62 -5.97 6.42
N ALA A 60 6.81 -6.44 6.83
CA ALA A 60 8.09 -6.08 6.23
C ALA A 60 8.14 -6.48 4.75
N ALA A 61 7.77 -7.72 4.43
CA ALA A 61 7.79 -8.24 3.07
C ALA A 61 6.80 -7.50 2.14
N GLY A 62 5.59 -7.22 2.61
CA GLY A 62 4.56 -6.60 1.77
C GLY A 62 4.63 -5.08 1.71
N ALA A 63 4.60 -4.40 2.87
CA ALA A 63 4.49 -2.94 2.93
C ALA A 63 5.85 -2.23 2.81
N VAL A 64 6.94 -2.85 3.26
CA VAL A 64 8.26 -2.22 3.28
C VAL A 64 9.12 -2.62 2.09
N LEU A 65 9.14 -3.90 1.72
CA LEU A 65 9.89 -4.41 0.56
C LEU A 65 9.05 -4.35 -0.72
N GLY A 66 8.00 -5.15 -0.77
CA GLY A 66 7.26 -5.44 -2.00
C GLY A 66 6.63 -4.19 -2.61
N PHE A 67 5.73 -3.55 -1.90
CA PHE A 67 5.01 -2.40 -2.44
C PHE A 67 5.92 -1.26 -2.91
N PRO A 68 6.94 -0.81 -2.15
CA PRO A 68 7.80 0.28 -2.59
C PRO A 68 8.63 -0.05 -3.82
N VAL A 69 9.19 -1.24 -3.89
CA VAL A 69 10.03 -1.67 -5.01
C VAL A 69 9.18 -1.86 -6.26
N LEU A 70 8.10 -2.64 -6.18
CA LEU A 70 7.22 -2.92 -7.30
C LEU A 70 6.61 -1.65 -7.90
N THR A 71 6.12 -0.73 -7.04
CA THR A 71 5.56 0.55 -7.51
C THR A 71 6.62 1.46 -8.12
N SER A 72 7.84 1.49 -7.59
CA SER A 72 8.92 2.28 -8.18
C SER A 72 9.27 1.80 -9.58
N PHE A 73 9.40 0.48 -9.79
CA PHE A 73 9.62 -0.09 -11.12
C PHE A 73 8.43 0.13 -12.06
N ALA A 74 7.21 -0.07 -11.60
CA ALA A 74 6.03 0.17 -12.43
C ALA A 74 5.96 1.62 -12.91
N LEU A 75 6.21 2.58 -12.02
CA LEU A 75 6.11 4.01 -12.31
C LEU A 75 7.28 4.56 -13.13
N THR A 76 8.29 3.79 -13.50
CA THR A 76 9.20 4.15 -14.58
C THR A 76 8.55 4.02 -15.96
N GLN A 77 7.56 3.13 -16.10
CA GLN A 77 6.99 2.70 -17.37
C GLN A 77 5.56 3.23 -17.62
N THR A 78 4.90 3.76 -16.57
CA THR A 78 3.51 4.21 -16.67
C THR A 78 3.27 5.54 -15.96
N HIS A 79 2.15 6.18 -16.29
CA HIS A 79 1.72 7.45 -15.68
C HIS A 79 1.28 7.26 -14.23
N ALA A 80 1.41 8.30 -13.41
CA ALA A 80 0.99 8.27 -12.01
C ALA A 80 -0.54 8.10 -11.89
N SER A 81 -1.33 8.72 -12.77
CA SER A 81 -2.79 8.56 -12.83
C SER A 81 -3.20 7.11 -13.09
N HIS A 82 -2.50 6.41 -14.00
CA HIS A 82 -2.72 4.98 -14.26
C HIS A 82 -2.41 4.13 -13.02
N GLY A 83 -1.24 4.35 -12.41
CA GLY A 83 -0.87 3.68 -11.16
C GLY A 83 -1.88 3.91 -10.04
N ALA A 84 -2.41 5.15 -9.91
CA ALA A 84 -3.42 5.48 -8.91
C ALA A 84 -4.73 4.70 -9.09
N VAL A 85 -5.18 4.47 -10.34
CA VAL A 85 -6.39 3.68 -10.63
C VAL A 85 -6.20 2.21 -10.26
N VAL A 86 -5.06 1.61 -10.61
CA VAL A 86 -4.80 0.20 -10.25
C VAL A 86 -4.68 0.05 -8.73
N ILE A 87 -3.98 0.97 -8.06
CA ILE A 87 -3.83 0.97 -6.59
C ILE A 87 -5.16 1.24 -5.88
N ALA A 88 -6.18 1.81 -6.55
CA ALA A 88 -7.53 1.94 -6.00
C ALA A 88 -8.20 0.60 -5.64
N LEU A 89 -7.68 -0.52 -6.13
CA LEU A 89 -8.09 -1.87 -5.68
C LEU A 89 -7.63 -2.21 -4.26
N LEU A 90 -6.64 -1.50 -3.71
CA LEU A 90 -6.02 -1.88 -2.44
C LEU A 90 -7.02 -1.98 -1.27
N PRO A 91 -8.01 -1.09 -1.07
CA PRO A 91 -9.00 -1.24 -0.01
C PRO A 91 -9.85 -2.51 -0.16
N ALA A 92 -10.31 -2.81 -1.37
CA ALA A 92 -11.12 -4.01 -1.64
C ALA A 92 -10.28 -5.29 -1.44
N THR A 93 -9.05 -5.32 -1.97
CA THR A 93 -8.13 -6.45 -1.80
C THR A 93 -7.79 -6.65 -0.32
N THR A 94 -7.55 -5.56 0.42
CA THR A 94 -7.32 -5.62 1.89
C THR A 94 -8.53 -6.19 2.61
N ALA A 95 -9.75 -5.80 2.22
CA ALA A 95 -10.97 -6.35 2.80
C ALA A 95 -11.12 -7.85 2.51
N VAL A 96 -10.84 -8.31 1.28
CA VAL A 96 -10.82 -9.73 0.92
C VAL A 96 -9.81 -10.51 1.77
N VAL A 97 -8.58 -10.03 1.86
CA VAL A 97 -7.53 -10.67 2.67
C VAL A 97 -7.90 -10.70 4.15
N SER A 98 -8.49 -9.62 4.67
CA SER A 98 -8.95 -9.56 6.06
C SER A 98 -10.02 -10.61 6.34
N VAL A 99 -10.98 -10.79 5.42
CA VAL A 99 -12.02 -11.83 5.51
C VAL A 99 -11.41 -13.23 5.54
N LEU A 100 -10.50 -13.52 4.63
CA LEU A 100 -9.81 -14.81 4.58
C LEU A 100 -8.99 -15.08 5.84
N ARG A 101 -8.38 -14.03 6.41
CA ARG A 101 -7.55 -14.11 7.61
C ARG A 101 -8.37 -14.29 8.88
N THR A 102 -9.55 -13.66 8.97
CA THR A 102 -10.41 -13.70 10.16
C THR A 102 -11.47 -14.81 10.12
N GLY A 103 -11.66 -15.47 8.98
CA GLY A 103 -12.70 -16.47 8.76
C GLY A 103 -14.13 -15.90 8.77
N GLU A 104 -14.27 -14.59 8.61
CA GLU A 104 -15.56 -13.93 8.49
C GLU A 104 -16.30 -14.42 7.23
N ARG A 105 -17.64 -14.43 7.27
CA ARG A 105 -18.48 -14.83 6.12
C ARG A 105 -19.17 -13.61 5.53
N PRO A 106 -18.58 -12.94 4.53
CA PRO A 106 -19.18 -11.78 3.91
C PRO A 106 -20.40 -12.18 3.08
N ALA A 107 -21.28 -11.20 2.85
CA ALA A 107 -22.41 -11.38 1.95
C ALA A 107 -21.94 -11.59 0.51
N VAL A 108 -22.79 -12.22 -0.32
CA VAL A 108 -22.50 -12.42 -1.76
C VAL A 108 -22.22 -11.10 -2.46
N THR A 109 -22.88 -10.02 -2.06
CA THR A 109 -22.64 -8.66 -2.58
C THR A 109 -21.20 -8.18 -2.42
N PHE A 110 -20.51 -8.60 -1.36
CA PHE A 110 -19.08 -8.31 -1.16
C PHE A 110 -18.24 -8.96 -2.28
N TRP A 111 -18.47 -10.24 -2.54
CA TRP A 111 -17.70 -10.97 -3.55
C TRP A 111 -18.00 -10.46 -4.97
N CYS A 112 -19.28 -10.17 -5.27
CA CYS A 112 -19.64 -9.56 -6.55
C CYS A 112 -18.95 -8.21 -6.76
N ALA A 113 -18.94 -7.35 -5.74
CA ALA A 113 -18.28 -6.05 -5.82
C ALA A 113 -16.77 -6.17 -5.94
N ALA A 114 -16.12 -7.09 -5.20
CA ALA A 114 -14.68 -7.33 -5.27
C ALA A 114 -14.27 -7.84 -6.67
N VAL A 115 -15.02 -8.80 -7.23
CA VAL A 115 -14.76 -9.33 -8.58
C VAL A 115 -15.01 -8.25 -9.64
N ALA A 116 -16.11 -7.50 -9.55
CA ALA A 116 -16.39 -6.40 -10.48
C ALA A 116 -15.29 -5.32 -10.44
N GLY A 117 -14.78 -4.99 -9.25
CA GLY A 117 -13.65 -4.06 -9.10
C GLY A 117 -12.37 -4.58 -9.75
N ALA A 118 -12.06 -5.87 -9.58
CA ALA A 118 -10.90 -6.49 -10.22
C ALA A 118 -11.04 -6.46 -11.77
N ILE A 119 -12.22 -6.81 -12.30
CA ILE A 119 -12.50 -6.74 -13.74
C ILE A 119 -12.37 -5.30 -14.24
N ALA A 120 -12.93 -4.31 -13.53
CA ALA A 120 -12.85 -2.90 -13.91
C ALA A 120 -11.40 -2.41 -13.97
N ALA A 121 -10.54 -2.79 -13.00
CA ALA A 121 -9.12 -2.41 -13.00
C ALA A 121 -8.34 -3.09 -14.14
N VAL A 122 -8.59 -4.37 -14.41
CA VAL A 122 -7.96 -5.08 -15.55
C VAL A 122 -8.42 -4.49 -16.87
N ALA A 123 -9.72 -4.20 -17.02
CA ALA A 123 -10.25 -3.56 -18.22
C ALA A 123 -9.65 -2.16 -18.44
N PHE A 124 -9.51 -1.37 -17.36
CA PHE A 124 -8.84 -0.07 -17.41
C PHE A 124 -7.38 -0.19 -17.88
N ALA A 125 -6.62 -1.12 -17.28
CA ALA A 125 -5.24 -1.37 -17.68
C ALA A 125 -5.14 -1.81 -19.15
N ALA A 126 -6.03 -2.71 -19.61
CA ALA A 126 -6.09 -3.17 -20.98
C ALA A 126 -6.41 -2.05 -21.99
N VAL A 127 -7.34 -1.15 -21.65
CA VAL A 127 -7.66 0.01 -22.50
C VAL A 127 -6.45 0.94 -22.65
N HIS A 128 -5.72 1.19 -21.56
CA HIS A 128 -4.51 2.02 -21.60
C HIS A 128 -3.36 1.37 -22.38
N ALA A 129 -3.29 0.05 -22.41
CA ALA A 129 -2.30 -0.69 -23.17
C ALA A 129 -2.62 -0.82 -24.67
N GLY A 130 -3.76 -0.29 -25.12
CA GLY A 130 -4.20 -0.34 -26.53
C GLY A 130 -4.93 -1.62 -26.93
N GLY A 131 -5.50 -2.34 -25.95
CA GLY A 131 -6.40 -3.49 -26.18
C GLY A 131 -6.18 -4.66 -25.23
N VAL A 132 -7.19 -5.53 -25.16
CA VAL A 132 -7.14 -6.79 -24.37
C VAL A 132 -6.05 -7.69 -24.95
N GLY A 133 -5.09 -8.13 -24.11
CA GLY A 133 -3.93 -8.94 -24.52
C GLY A 133 -2.62 -8.15 -24.63
N ARG A 134 -2.64 -6.85 -24.40
CA ARG A 134 -1.45 -5.99 -24.33
C ARG A 134 -1.20 -5.43 -22.94
N LEU A 135 -1.50 -6.20 -21.89
CA LEU A 135 -1.12 -5.79 -20.52
C LEU A 135 0.39 -5.55 -20.47
N GLN A 136 0.76 -4.39 -19.97
CA GLN A 136 2.17 -4.03 -19.84
C GLN A 136 2.79 -4.69 -18.60
N PRO A 137 4.08 -4.95 -18.57
CA PRO A 137 4.76 -5.44 -17.36
C PRO A 137 4.50 -4.56 -16.13
N ALA A 138 4.32 -3.24 -16.33
CA ALA A 138 3.96 -2.30 -15.28
C ALA A 138 2.63 -2.65 -14.59
N ASP A 139 1.63 -3.14 -15.32
CA ASP A 139 0.34 -3.54 -14.75
C ASP A 139 0.51 -4.75 -13.82
N GLY A 140 1.30 -5.74 -14.24
CA GLY A 140 1.64 -6.89 -13.42
C GLY A 140 2.34 -6.50 -12.11
N LEU A 141 3.28 -5.55 -12.19
CA LEU A 141 3.97 -5.01 -11.01
C LEU A 141 3.00 -4.26 -10.08
N LEU A 142 2.07 -3.49 -10.61
CA LEU A 142 1.07 -2.77 -9.82
C LEU A 142 0.08 -3.71 -9.13
N PHE A 143 -0.43 -4.74 -9.84
CA PHE A 143 -1.30 -5.76 -9.23
C PHE A 143 -0.57 -6.56 -8.14
N ALA A 144 0.67 -6.95 -8.38
CA ALA A 144 1.50 -7.60 -7.37
C ALA A 144 1.71 -6.69 -6.16
N ALA A 145 2.00 -5.40 -6.37
CA ALA A 145 2.15 -4.42 -5.30
C ALA A 145 0.88 -4.30 -4.45
N VAL A 146 -0.30 -4.23 -5.09
CA VAL A 146 -1.59 -4.19 -4.41
C VAL A 146 -1.78 -5.44 -3.55
N LEU A 147 -1.52 -6.62 -4.09
CA LEU A 147 -1.71 -7.89 -3.37
C LEU A 147 -0.82 -7.99 -2.14
N VAL A 148 0.49 -7.77 -2.29
CA VAL A 148 1.44 -7.88 -1.16
C VAL A 148 1.19 -6.82 -0.10
N CYS A 149 0.79 -5.60 -0.51
CA CYS A 149 0.44 -4.53 0.41
C CYS A 149 -0.86 -4.82 1.17
N ALA A 150 -1.88 -5.39 0.50
CA ALA A 150 -3.13 -5.78 1.12
C ALA A 150 -2.93 -6.85 2.22
N ILE A 151 -2.07 -7.84 1.96
CA ILE A 151 -1.67 -8.84 2.94
C ILE A 151 -0.99 -8.17 4.15
N ALA A 152 -0.05 -7.28 3.89
CA ALA A 152 0.65 -6.54 4.94
C ALA A 152 -0.28 -5.63 5.74
N TYR A 153 -1.27 -5.00 5.12
CA TYR A 153 -2.24 -4.15 5.80
C TYR A 153 -3.18 -4.95 6.71
N ALA A 154 -3.67 -6.08 6.22
CA ALA A 154 -4.52 -6.96 7.03
C ALA A 154 -3.78 -7.50 8.26
N GLU A 155 -2.57 -8.02 8.06
CA GLU A 155 -1.75 -8.57 9.15
C GLU A 155 -1.26 -7.47 10.11
N GLY A 156 -0.78 -6.35 9.57
CA GLY A 156 -0.33 -5.21 10.37
C GLY A 156 -1.45 -4.55 11.17
N GLY A 157 -2.68 -4.54 10.64
CA GLY A 157 -3.86 -4.07 11.39
C GLY A 157 -4.17 -4.93 12.61
N VAL A 158 -4.01 -6.25 12.50
CA VAL A 158 -4.15 -7.17 13.63
C VAL A 158 -3.00 -6.97 14.62
N LEU A 159 -1.76 -6.93 14.14
CA LEU A 159 -0.56 -6.76 14.94
C LEU A 159 -0.56 -5.43 15.72
N ALA A 160 -1.03 -4.35 15.10
CA ALA A 160 -1.07 -3.01 15.70
C ALA A 160 -1.93 -2.93 16.97
N ARG A 161 -2.91 -3.83 17.14
CA ARG A 161 -3.76 -3.92 18.33
C ARG A 161 -3.01 -4.49 19.54
N SER A 162 -2.02 -5.32 19.33
CA SER A 162 -1.26 -5.99 20.41
C SER A 162 0.13 -5.38 20.61
N LEU A 163 0.83 -5.02 19.53
CA LEU A 163 2.19 -4.47 19.60
C LEU A 163 2.19 -2.94 19.68
N GLY A 164 1.13 -2.29 19.18
CA GLY A 164 1.05 -0.85 19.00
C GLY A 164 1.26 -0.42 17.54
N ALA A 165 0.61 0.67 17.18
CA ALA A 165 0.55 1.10 15.77
C ALA A 165 1.91 1.53 15.20
N TRP A 166 2.60 2.44 15.88
CA TRP A 166 3.89 2.92 15.41
C TRP A 166 5.00 1.88 15.60
N GLN A 167 4.90 1.03 16.63
CA GLN A 167 5.82 -0.08 16.83
C GLN A 167 5.73 -1.11 15.71
N THR A 168 4.52 -1.40 15.22
CA THR A 168 4.30 -2.34 14.11
C THR A 168 5.11 -1.96 12.88
N ILE A 169 4.96 -0.72 12.41
CA ILE A 169 5.73 -0.29 11.22
C ILE A 169 7.22 -0.14 11.54
N SER A 170 7.58 0.35 12.73
CA SER A 170 8.98 0.53 13.12
C SER A 170 9.74 -0.80 13.15
N TRP A 171 9.18 -1.84 13.75
CA TRP A 171 9.80 -3.17 13.74
C TRP A 171 9.84 -3.80 12.35
N ALA A 172 8.81 -3.58 11.52
CA ALA A 172 8.82 -4.05 10.14
C ALA A 172 9.91 -3.36 9.30
N LEU A 173 10.11 -2.05 9.48
CA LEU A 173 11.19 -1.29 8.83
C LEU A 173 12.57 -1.78 9.26
N VAL A 174 12.77 -1.97 10.57
CA VAL A 174 14.05 -2.47 11.11
C VAL A 174 14.32 -3.90 10.64
N ALA A 175 13.30 -4.77 10.60
CA ALA A 175 13.44 -6.14 10.11
C ALA A 175 13.80 -6.19 8.61
N ALA A 176 13.25 -5.29 7.80
CA ALA A 176 13.53 -5.20 6.38
C ALA A 176 14.87 -4.49 6.06
N ALA A 177 15.41 -3.70 7.01
CA ALA A 177 16.55 -2.82 6.79
C ALA A 177 17.78 -3.52 6.19
N PRO A 178 18.21 -4.72 6.60
CA PRO A 178 19.37 -5.38 6.02
C PRO A 178 19.20 -5.65 4.52
N ILE A 179 18.04 -6.16 4.12
CA ILE A 179 17.74 -6.46 2.71
C ILE A 179 17.65 -5.16 1.91
N MET A 180 16.93 -4.15 2.46
CA MET A 180 16.77 -2.86 1.79
C MET A 180 18.08 -2.10 1.68
N ALA A 181 18.97 -2.18 2.69
CA ALA A 181 20.29 -1.60 2.63
C ALA A 181 21.16 -2.26 1.56
N ALA A 182 21.12 -3.59 1.44
CA ALA A 182 21.84 -4.31 0.39
C ALA A 182 21.36 -3.91 -1.01
N LEU A 183 20.04 -3.83 -1.22
CA LEU A 183 19.43 -3.38 -2.49
C LEU A 183 19.78 -1.92 -2.81
N ALA A 184 19.72 -1.03 -1.82
CA ALA A 184 20.05 0.38 -1.99
C ALA A 184 21.55 0.55 -2.31
N SER A 185 22.42 -0.16 -1.62
CA SER A 185 23.87 -0.13 -1.89
C SER A 185 24.18 -0.66 -3.29
N TYR A 186 23.57 -1.76 -3.70
CA TYR A 186 23.70 -2.26 -5.06
C TYR A 186 23.22 -1.24 -6.09
N ALA A 187 22.07 -0.60 -5.86
CA ALA A 187 21.53 0.41 -6.76
C ALA A 187 22.47 1.63 -6.87
N MET A 188 23.04 2.08 -5.76
CA MET A 188 23.99 3.20 -5.74
C MET A 188 25.29 2.90 -6.50
N VAL A 189 25.79 1.67 -6.41
CA VAL A 189 27.00 1.25 -7.14
C VAL A 189 26.70 1.08 -8.64
N SER A 190 25.57 0.47 -8.97
CA SER A 190 25.19 0.21 -10.37
C SER A 190 24.81 1.48 -11.13
N GLN A 191 24.12 2.39 -10.47
CA GLN A 191 23.69 3.68 -11.01
C GLN A 191 23.74 4.74 -9.90
N PRO A 192 24.85 5.49 -9.80
CA PRO A 192 24.98 6.57 -8.82
C PRO A 192 23.83 7.57 -8.92
N PRO A 193 23.15 7.88 -7.81
CA PRO A 193 22.00 8.77 -7.84
C PRO A 193 22.45 10.21 -8.14
N ALA A 194 21.90 10.81 -9.19
CA ALA A 194 22.23 12.16 -9.66
C ALA A 194 20.97 13.03 -9.84
N GLY A 195 20.02 12.90 -8.89
CA GLY A 195 18.72 13.56 -8.96
C GLY A 195 18.78 15.09 -8.86
N THR A 196 17.78 15.73 -9.45
CA THR A 196 17.49 17.15 -9.29
C THR A 196 16.95 17.46 -7.89
N LEU A 197 16.90 18.73 -7.51
CA LEU A 197 16.31 19.14 -6.22
C LEU A 197 14.87 18.65 -6.04
N THR A 198 14.06 18.69 -7.11
CA THR A 198 12.66 18.22 -7.08
C THR A 198 12.57 16.71 -6.86
N GLU A 199 13.44 15.92 -7.50
CA GLU A 199 13.50 14.46 -7.32
C GLU A 199 13.95 14.11 -5.90
N TRP A 200 14.96 14.80 -5.36
CA TRP A 200 15.41 14.61 -3.98
C TRP A 200 14.38 15.06 -2.95
N ALA A 201 13.65 16.16 -3.18
CA ALA A 201 12.56 16.58 -2.31
C ALA A 201 11.41 15.56 -2.32
N SER A 202 11.07 15.04 -3.50
CA SER A 202 10.08 13.96 -3.66
C SER A 202 10.52 12.70 -2.91
N PHE A 203 11.78 12.30 -3.04
CA PHE A 203 12.38 11.17 -2.33
C PHE A 203 12.36 11.37 -0.81
N ALA A 204 12.71 12.56 -0.31
CA ALA A 204 12.67 12.87 1.11
C ALA A 204 11.24 12.74 1.69
N TYR A 205 10.22 13.21 0.94
CA TYR A 205 8.83 13.00 1.32
C TYR A 205 8.48 11.51 1.38
N LEU A 206 8.90 10.73 0.40
CA LEU A 206 8.67 9.28 0.36
C LEU A 206 9.32 8.57 1.56
N CYS A 207 10.51 9.00 1.98
CA CYS A 207 11.21 8.44 3.14
C CYS A 207 10.48 8.72 4.45
N VAL A 208 10.19 10.00 4.72
CA VAL A 208 9.73 10.45 6.04
C VAL A 208 8.21 10.35 6.16
N VAL A 209 7.50 10.94 5.18
CA VAL A 209 6.05 11.08 5.28
C VAL A 209 5.35 9.82 4.82
N SER A 210 5.69 9.32 3.62
CA SER A 210 5.00 8.15 3.07
C SER A 210 5.39 6.86 3.79
N MET A 211 6.69 6.64 4.03
CA MET A 211 7.19 5.35 4.51
C MET A 211 7.17 5.21 6.04
N PHE A 212 7.16 6.31 6.80
CA PHE A 212 7.13 6.27 8.25
C PHE A 212 5.86 6.91 8.84
N LEU A 213 5.71 8.22 8.77
CA LEU A 213 4.61 8.94 9.43
C LEU A 213 3.22 8.52 8.91
N GLY A 214 3.09 8.31 7.62
CA GLY A 214 1.86 7.84 6.99
C GLY A 214 1.43 6.47 7.53
N PHE A 215 2.37 5.55 7.67
CA PHE A 215 2.10 4.22 8.24
C PHE A 215 1.79 4.26 9.73
N VAL A 216 2.46 5.13 10.50
CA VAL A 216 2.13 5.34 11.91
C VAL A 216 0.67 5.77 12.06
N ALA A 217 0.26 6.79 11.29
CA ALA A 217 -1.12 7.27 11.29
C ALA A 217 -2.11 6.20 10.80
N TRP A 218 -1.74 5.45 9.75
CA TRP A 218 -2.56 4.40 9.16
C TRP A 218 -2.82 3.26 10.15
N TYR A 219 -1.78 2.68 10.71
CA TYR A 219 -1.94 1.59 11.68
C TYR A 219 -2.59 2.05 12.97
N ARG A 220 -2.41 3.32 13.37
CA ARG A 220 -3.17 3.88 14.50
C ARG A 220 -4.67 3.91 14.19
N GLY A 221 -5.06 4.34 13.00
CA GLY A 221 -6.44 4.29 12.54
C GLY A 221 -7.02 2.87 12.55
N LEU A 222 -6.29 1.90 11.99
CA LEU A 222 -6.68 0.49 11.95
C LEU A 222 -6.78 -0.15 13.35
N ALA A 223 -5.98 0.30 14.30
CA ALA A 223 -6.00 -0.23 15.67
C ALA A 223 -7.18 0.29 16.50
N ILE A 224 -7.56 1.57 16.33
CA ILE A 224 -8.59 2.25 17.13
C ILE A 224 -10.00 1.97 16.58
N GLY A 225 -10.16 1.96 15.26
CA GLY A 225 -11.46 1.86 14.60
C GLY A 225 -11.81 0.47 14.11
N PRO A 226 -13.09 0.27 13.69
CA PRO A 226 -13.47 -0.89 12.90
C PRO A 226 -12.70 -0.88 11.58
N LEU A 227 -11.96 -1.97 11.27
CA LEU A 227 -11.13 -2.08 10.07
C LEU A 227 -11.87 -1.68 8.78
N ALA A 228 -13.14 -2.11 8.65
CA ALA A 228 -13.98 -1.79 7.52
C ALA A 228 -14.29 -0.29 7.37
N GLN A 229 -14.42 0.46 8.47
CA GLN A 229 -14.69 1.91 8.40
C GLN A 229 -13.42 2.72 8.14
N VAL A 230 -12.31 2.33 8.76
CA VAL A 230 -11.02 3.00 8.56
C VAL A 230 -10.52 2.81 7.12
N SER A 231 -10.71 1.62 6.53
CA SER A 231 -10.33 1.36 5.15
C SER A 231 -11.10 2.22 4.13
N GLN A 232 -12.31 2.72 4.46
CA GLN A 232 -13.06 3.63 3.58
C GLN A 232 -12.36 4.98 3.36
N ILE A 233 -11.58 5.46 4.34
CA ILE A 233 -10.82 6.71 4.20
C ILE A 233 -9.81 6.59 3.05
N GLN A 234 -9.29 5.39 2.81
CA GLN A 234 -8.34 5.12 1.74
C GLN A 234 -8.97 5.24 0.34
N LEU A 235 -10.30 5.18 0.22
CA LEU A 235 -11.00 5.39 -1.06
C LEU A 235 -10.86 6.83 -1.60
N ALA A 236 -10.55 7.79 -0.74
CA ALA A 236 -10.21 9.15 -1.17
C ALA A 236 -8.80 9.24 -1.81
N GLN A 237 -7.93 8.26 -1.54
CA GLN A 237 -6.54 8.30 -2.00
C GLN A 237 -6.40 8.33 -3.52
N PRO A 238 -7.05 7.44 -4.31
CA PRO A 238 -6.88 7.44 -5.76
C PRO A 238 -7.41 8.73 -6.41
N ILE A 239 -8.51 9.30 -5.92
CA ILE A 239 -9.05 10.59 -6.42
C ILE A 239 -8.01 11.69 -6.22
N LEU A 240 -7.47 11.79 -5.01
CA LEU A 240 -6.44 12.77 -4.69
C LEU A 240 -5.14 12.51 -5.47
N SER A 241 -4.75 11.25 -5.67
CA SER A 241 -3.54 10.89 -6.43
C SER A 241 -3.65 11.29 -7.90
N ILE A 242 -4.82 11.10 -8.53
CA ILE A 242 -5.08 11.56 -9.91
C ILE A 242 -5.04 13.09 -9.96
N GLY A 243 -5.65 13.77 -8.99
CA GLY A 243 -5.58 15.23 -8.89
C GLY A 243 -4.15 15.76 -8.74
N TRP A 244 -3.34 15.12 -7.90
CA TRP A 244 -1.91 15.47 -7.76
C TRP A 244 -1.10 15.15 -9.00
N ALA A 245 -1.40 14.04 -9.71
CA ALA A 245 -0.74 13.72 -10.98
C ALA A 245 -1.01 14.79 -12.05
N ALA A 246 -2.24 15.26 -12.15
CA ALA A 246 -2.60 16.35 -13.05
C ALA A 246 -1.91 17.67 -12.68
N LEU A 247 -1.86 18.01 -11.38
CA LEU A 247 -1.27 19.27 -10.91
C LEU A 247 0.26 19.30 -10.96
N LEU A 248 0.92 18.21 -10.54
CA LEU A 248 2.38 18.17 -10.37
C LEU A 248 3.11 17.66 -11.60
N LEU A 249 2.50 16.74 -12.36
CA LEU A 249 3.09 16.09 -13.53
C LEU A 249 2.46 16.59 -14.84
N HIS A 250 1.44 17.46 -14.75
CA HIS A 250 0.67 17.91 -15.91
C HIS A 250 0.11 16.77 -16.78
N GLU A 251 -0.19 15.62 -16.11
CA GLU A 251 -0.80 14.48 -16.78
C GLU A 251 -2.24 14.82 -17.22
N PRO A 252 -2.62 14.55 -18.48
CA PRO A 252 -3.97 14.81 -18.94
C PRO A 252 -4.96 13.87 -18.25
N ILE A 253 -6.04 14.42 -17.70
CA ILE A 253 -7.14 13.62 -17.18
C ILE A 253 -7.99 13.15 -18.36
N THR A 254 -7.75 11.92 -18.82
CA THR A 254 -8.51 11.34 -19.94
C THR A 254 -9.87 10.81 -19.50
N ALA A 255 -10.81 10.70 -20.43
CA ALA A 255 -12.10 10.07 -20.17
C ALA A 255 -11.93 8.63 -19.61
N ALA A 256 -10.95 7.88 -20.13
CA ALA A 256 -10.63 6.54 -19.64
C ALA A 256 -10.20 6.56 -18.17
N THR A 257 -9.37 7.54 -17.76
CA THR A 257 -8.94 7.70 -16.35
C THR A 257 -10.13 8.02 -15.44
N VAL A 258 -11.06 8.88 -15.88
CA VAL A 258 -12.26 9.24 -15.11
C VAL A 258 -13.21 8.04 -15.00
N ILE A 259 -13.53 7.39 -16.11
CA ILE A 259 -14.48 6.27 -16.13
C ILE A 259 -13.88 5.07 -15.37
N GLY A 260 -12.64 4.68 -15.67
CA GLY A 260 -11.97 3.55 -15.03
C GLY A 260 -11.77 3.79 -13.54
N GLY A 261 -11.26 4.97 -13.17
CA GLY A 261 -11.08 5.35 -11.78
C GLY A 261 -12.39 5.34 -10.98
N THR A 262 -13.47 5.93 -11.56
CA THR A 262 -14.79 5.94 -10.93
C THR A 262 -15.35 4.53 -10.78
N ALA A 263 -15.23 3.67 -11.80
CA ALA A 263 -15.69 2.28 -11.74
C ALA A 263 -14.98 1.49 -10.65
N VAL A 264 -13.65 1.55 -10.60
CA VAL A 264 -12.84 0.84 -9.57
C VAL A 264 -13.17 1.35 -8.17
N ILE A 265 -13.27 2.67 -7.97
CA ILE A 265 -13.60 3.27 -6.68
C ILE A 265 -15.01 2.88 -6.24
N ALA A 266 -16.00 2.92 -7.14
CA ALA A 266 -17.37 2.52 -6.84
C ALA A 266 -17.44 1.04 -6.41
N CYS A 267 -16.78 0.14 -7.14
CA CYS A 267 -16.71 -1.28 -6.79
C CYS A 267 -16.01 -1.50 -5.43
N ALA A 268 -14.89 -0.81 -5.19
CA ALA A 268 -14.18 -0.90 -3.92
C ALA A 268 -15.05 -0.40 -2.76
N LEU A 269 -15.78 0.71 -2.96
CA LEU A 269 -16.71 1.25 -1.97
C LEU A 269 -17.86 0.28 -1.66
N LEU A 270 -18.46 -0.35 -2.69
CA LEU A 270 -19.51 -1.36 -2.52
C LEU A 270 -18.98 -2.60 -1.77
N ALA A 271 -17.78 -3.07 -2.09
CA ALA A 271 -17.15 -4.18 -1.40
C ALA A 271 -16.94 -3.88 0.09
N VAL A 272 -16.39 -2.71 0.43
CA VAL A 272 -16.14 -2.32 1.83
C VAL A 272 -17.43 -2.05 2.60
N ARG A 273 -18.48 -1.51 1.95
CA ARG A 273 -19.79 -1.26 2.58
C ARG A 273 -20.66 -2.51 2.74
N SER A 274 -20.39 -3.58 2.00
CA SER A 274 -21.14 -4.82 2.12
C SER A 274 -20.90 -5.41 3.52
N ARG A 275 -22.03 -5.68 4.25
CA ARG A 275 -21.96 -6.11 5.65
C ARG A 275 -21.28 -7.47 5.77
N VAL A 276 -20.20 -7.52 6.56
CA VAL A 276 -19.61 -8.76 7.03
C VAL A 276 -20.39 -9.20 8.27
N ARG A 277 -21.09 -10.33 8.20
CA ARG A 277 -21.74 -10.94 9.38
C ARG A 277 -20.64 -11.55 10.25
N ARG A 278 -20.51 -11.07 11.48
CA ARG A 278 -19.70 -11.77 12.48
C ARG A 278 -20.31 -13.14 12.74
N PRO A 279 -19.53 -14.23 12.84
CA PRO A 279 -20.02 -15.49 13.35
C PRO A 279 -20.66 -15.25 14.71
N ALA A 280 -21.89 -15.74 14.92
CA ALA A 280 -22.48 -15.73 16.25
C ALA A 280 -21.55 -16.52 17.19
N LEU A 281 -21.12 -15.90 18.28
CA LEU A 281 -20.42 -16.62 19.35
C LEU A 281 -21.32 -17.79 19.77
N PRO A 282 -20.78 -19.02 19.89
CA PRO A 282 -21.57 -20.11 20.41
C PRO A 282 -22.09 -19.67 21.79
N THR A 283 -23.41 -19.60 21.91
CA THR A 283 -24.05 -19.38 23.20
C THR A 283 -23.59 -20.50 24.11
N SER A 284 -22.73 -20.16 25.07
CA SER A 284 -22.42 -21.07 26.14
C SER A 284 -23.73 -21.47 26.78
N SER A 285 -24.17 -22.70 26.53
CA SER A 285 -25.31 -23.29 27.26
C SER A 285 -25.01 -23.16 28.74
N ARG A 286 -25.66 -22.22 29.41
CA ARG A 286 -25.82 -22.27 30.86
C ARG A 286 -26.56 -23.57 31.11
N ARG A 287 -25.86 -24.65 31.39
CA ARG A 287 -26.41 -25.75 32.12
C ARG A 287 -26.49 -25.26 33.57
N ALA A 288 -27.68 -24.85 33.94
CA ALA A 288 -28.05 -24.78 35.35
C ALA A 288 -27.99 -26.20 35.91
N CYS A 289 -27.27 -26.37 36.99
CA CYS A 289 -27.50 -27.33 38.06
C CYS A 289 -27.71 -26.56 39.34
#